data_fd6552fb0f60523078c722560a4bc8e3
#
_entry.id   fd6552fb0f60523078c722560a4bc8e3
#
_cell.length_a   1.000
_cell.length_b   1.000
_cell.length_c   1.000
_cell.angle_alpha   90.00
_cell.angle_beta   90.00
_cell.angle_gamma   90.00
#
_symmetry.space_group_name_H-M   'P 1'
#
loop_
_entity.id
_entity.type
_entity.pdbx_description
1 polymer ?
#
loop_
_entity_poly.entity_id
_entity_poly.type
_entity_poly.pdbx_seq_one_letter_code
_entity_poly.pdbx_strand_id
1 'polypeptide(L)'
;MSHPLFKKHQALLDQAIIALKERKFFTPYPEHPKAYEEGGNEEGKASFSKKLNTNYLGVAEGNSDWIGEEISPYWQTGLGIQYPKENPQEVINKAKSAFEIWKNTSIKSRAGILIESLERVKSRFFELAYATMHTTGQSFLMSFQASGPHANDRALEAIAKGYEELLEYPEELTWTKPMGKFDLALKKTFKPVPKGIGLVIGCSTFPTWNTVPGLFANLMTGNVSIVKPHPKAIMPIAILIEELRNVCKENKLPEDIVQLAVDTVKEPITKIYAEHSEIKLIDYTGSSSFGDYLEGLQKTCFTEKSGVNSIILESAQDLKSTCQNIAFSASLYSGQMCTAPQNIFVPETGIETKEGKMNFEEVLSTLTQSMENLVTHPKMGPGTLGAIQNDNTLVNIDAQGDFGGKVILEQLNISNPEFASARIASPKIVVLNATQATYQEEFFGPVLFVIKCKNKLEALQKIKELAESKGAITCSAYTLDEAFEKKIEEEMNSVFTPVSFNFSGPAFINQHAAFSDFHVTGGNPAGNASFTNSNFINRRFVWVGNRYMPNTL
;
A
#
# COMPACT_ATOMS: atom_id res chain seq x y z
N MET A 1 -2.94 -29.91 -20.21
CA MET A 1 -4.26 -29.24 -20.26
C MET A 1 -4.25 -28.08 -19.30
N SER A 2 -4.85 -26.92 -19.64
CA SER A 2 -4.93 -25.79 -18.72
C SER A 2 -5.85 -26.12 -17.53
N HIS A 3 -5.49 -25.65 -16.34
CA HIS A 3 -6.29 -25.82 -15.12
C HIS A 3 -7.71 -25.21 -15.31
N PRO A 4 -8.78 -25.83 -14.79
CA PRO A 4 -10.15 -25.30 -14.97
C PRO A 4 -10.32 -23.85 -14.51
N LEU A 5 -9.71 -23.47 -13.37
CA LEU A 5 -9.73 -22.09 -12.84
C LEU A 5 -9.06 -21.08 -13.78
N PHE A 6 -8.02 -21.48 -14.52
CA PHE A 6 -7.42 -20.58 -15.52
C PHE A 6 -8.43 -20.26 -16.62
N LYS A 7 -9.15 -21.25 -17.12
CA LYS A 7 -10.20 -21.01 -18.15
C LYS A 7 -11.32 -20.13 -17.61
N LYS A 8 -11.72 -20.31 -16.36
CA LYS A 8 -12.74 -19.49 -15.68
C LYS A 8 -12.37 -18.01 -15.65
N HIS A 9 -11.10 -17.71 -15.35
CA HIS A 9 -10.63 -16.36 -15.08
C HIS A 9 -9.82 -15.73 -16.22
N GLN A 10 -9.62 -16.43 -17.33
CA GLN A 10 -8.78 -15.94 -18.43
C GLN A 10 -9.22 -14.58 -18.97
N ALA A 11 -10.53 -14.38 -19.17
CA ALA A 11 -11.03 -13.10 -19.69
C ALA A 11 -10.71 -11.91 -18.75
N LEU A 12 -10.80 -12.11 -17.44
CA LEU A 12 -10.44 -11.10 -16.45
C LEU A 12 -8.93 -10.80 -16.48
N LEU A 13 -8.10 -11.85 -16.56
CA LEU A 13 -6.66 -11.71 -16.66
C LEU A 13 -6.23 -10.95 -17.92
N ASP A 14 -6.82 -11.29 -19.07
CA ASP A 14 -6.53 -10.64 -20.35
C ASP A 14 -6.90 -9.14 -20.31
N GLN A 15 -8.03 -8.78 -19.71
CA GLN A 15 -8.43 -7.38 -19.49
C GLN A 15 -7.47 -6.64 -18.56
N ALA A 16 -7.04 -7.26 -17.48
CA ALA A 16 -6.07 -6.69 -16.54
C ALA A 16 -4.72 -6.42 -17.24
N ILE A 17 -4.24 -7.34 -18.08
CA ILE A 17 -3.01 -7.15 -18.88
C ILE A 17 -3.15 -5.97 -19.86
N ILE A 18 -4.31 -5.85 -20.52
CA ILE A 18 -4.58 -4.72 -21.43
C ILE A 18 -4.58 -3.40 -20.63
N ALA A 19 -5.26 -3.36 -19.48
CA ALA A 19 -5.33 -2.17 -18.64
C ALA A 19 -3.93 -1.72 -18.16
N LEU A 20 -3.07 -2.66 -17.76
CA LEU A 20 -1.67 -2.38 -17.41
C LEU A 20 -0.87 -1.74 -18.55
N LYS A 21 -1.04 -2.21 -19.78
CA LYS A 21 -0.34 -1.68 -20.96
C LYS A 21 -0.84 -0.31 -21.38
N GLU A 22 -2.14 -0.12 -21.31
CA GLU A 22 -2.79 1.12 -21.73
C GLU A 22 -2.84 2.19 -20.62
N ARG A 23 -2.50 1.83 -19.38
CA ARG A 23 -2.58 2.70 -18.20
C ARG A 23 -3.95 3.34 -18.03
N LYS A 24 -5.01 2.58 -18.33
CA LYS A 24 -6.41 3.02 -18.23
C LYS A 24 -7.00 2.64 -16.89
N PHE A 25 -8.03 3.40 -16.51
CA PHE A 25 -8.89 3.01 -15.38
C PHE A 25 -9.48 1.61 -15.62
N PHE A 26 -9.23 0.73 -14.66
CA PHE A 26 -9.77 -0.62 -14.64
C PHE A 26 -9.99 -1.06 -13.20
N THR A 27 -11.22 -1.40 -12.85
CA THR A 27 -11.56 -2.00 -11.57
C THR A 27 -12.66 -3.03 -11.76
N PRO A 28 -12.34 -4.33 -11.70
CA PRO A 28 -13.35 -5.40 -11.71
C PRO A 28 -14.07 -5.54 -10.35
N TYR A 29 -13.59 -4.87 -9.33
CA TYR A 29 -14.17 -4.87 -7.98
C TYR A 29 -14.74 -3.49 -7.66
N PRO A 30 -16.06 -3.23 -7.83
CA PRO A 30 -16.65 -1.93 -7.57
C PRO A 30 -16.33 -1.41 -6.18
N GLU A 31 -15.89 -0.16 -6.07
CA GLU A 31 -15.48 0.43 -4.78
C GLU A 31 -16.65 0.89 -3.89
N HIS A 32 -17.88 0.97 -4.45
CA HIS A 32 -19.04 1.41 -3.69
C HIS A 32 -19.79 0.21 -3.10
N PRO A 33 -20.04 0.17 -1.77
CA PRO A 33 -20.72 -0.96 -1.09
C PRO A 33 -22.08 -1.34 -1.70
N LYS A 34 -22.83 -0.37 -2.25
CA LYS A 34 -24.13 -0.62 -2.91
C LYS A 34 -24.03 -1.42 -4.23
N ALA A 35 -22.85 -1.65 -4.75
CA ALA A 35 -22.66 -2.51 -5.93
C ALA A 35 -22.67 -4.01 -5.61
N TYR A 36 -22.75 -4.35 -4.32
CA TYR A 36 -22.78 -5.71 -3.80
C TYR A 36 -24.18 -6.10 -3.33
N GLU A 37 -24.37 -7.38 -2.99
CA GLU A 37 -25.67 -7.93 -2.64
C GLU A 37 -26.31 -7.21 -1.44
N GLU A 38 -27.62 -7.03 -1.48
CA GLU A 38 -28.42 -6.50 -0.39
C GLU A 38 -28.29 -7.44 0.83
N GLY A 39 -28.09 -6.85 2.02
CA GLY A 39 -27.85 -7.64 3.25
C GLY A 39 -26.37 -8.00 3.49
N GLY A 40 -25.48 -7.83 2.50
CA GLY A 40 -24.07 -8.16 2.65
C GLY A 40 -23.36 -7.41 3.77
N ASN A 41 -23.77 -6.17 4.05
CA ASN A 41 -23.23 -5.39 5.16
C ASN A 41 -23.57 -6.01 6.52
N GLU A 42 -24.83 -6.40 6.74
CA GLU A 42 -25.31 -7.04 7.97
C GLU A 42 -24.65 -8.40 8.17
N GLU A 43 -24.54 -9.18 7.11
CA GLU A 43 -23.86 -10.47 7.12
C GLU A 43 -22.36 -10.33 7.44
N GLY A 44 -21.68 -9.38 6.82
CA GLY A 44 -20.27 -9.09 7.09
C GLY A 44 -20.04 -8.65 8.53
N LYS A 45 -20.91 -7.76 9.08
CA LYS A 45 -20.89 -7.37 10.48
C LYS A 45 -21.11 -8.55 11.43
N ALA A 46 -22.06 -9.41 11.11
CA ALA A 46 -22.33 -10.62 11.90
C ALA A 46 -21.16 -11.61 11.86
N SER A 47 -20.54 -11.79 10.68
CA SER A 47 -19.37 -12.66 10.51
C SER A 47 -18.16 -12.15 11.32
N PHE A 48 -17.87 -10.85 11.24
CA PHE A 48 -16.86 -10.21 12.10
C PHE A 48 -17.17 -10.41 13.58
N SER A 49 -18.40 -10.13 14.01
CA SER A 49 -18.82 -10.21 15.42
C SER A 49 -18.67 -11.62 15.99
N LYS A 50 -18.90 -12.66 15.20
CA LYS A 50 -18.71 -14.06 15.60
C LYS A 50 -17.24 -14.43 15.86
N LYS A 51 -16.28 -13.65 15.34
CA LYS A 51 -14.84 -13.88 15.54
C LYS A 51 -14.33 -13.26 16.85
N LEU A 52 -15.05 -12.28 17.41
CA LEU A 52 -14.65 -11.62 18.65
C LEU A 52 -14.57 -12.64 19.81
N ASN A 53 -13.52 -12.53 20.62
CA ASN A 53 -13.25 -13.40 21.77
C ASN A 53 -13.18 -14.90 21.39
N THR A 54 -12.68 -15.23 20.20
CA THR A 54 -12.51 -16.61 19.74
C THR A 54 -11.10 -16.88 19.21
N ASN A 55 -10.76 -18.15 19.09
CA ASN A 55 -9.57 -18.62 18.40
C ASN A 55 -9.81 -18.66 16.88
N TYR A 56 -8.94 -18.02 16.11
CA TYR A 56 -9.04 -17.99 14.65
C TYR A 56 -8.35 -19.21 14.03
N LEU A 57 -9.13 -20.23 13.66
CA LEU A 57 -8.62 -21.50 13.15
C LEU A 57 -8.30 -21.52 11.65
N GLY A 58 -8.82 -20.55 10.87
CA GLY A 58 -8.76 -20.56 9.40
C GLY A 58 -7.36 -20.43 8.77
N VAL A 59 -6.32 -20.17 9.56
CA VAL A 59 -4.95 -19.91 9.06
C VAL A 59 -3.92 -20.97 9.43
N ALA A 60 -4.22 -21.86 10.39
CA ALA A 60 -3.35 -22.99 10.76
C ALA A 60 -4.15 -24.10 11.43
N GLU A 61 -3.64 -25.33 11.42
CA GLU A 61 -4.18 -26.42 12.20
C GLU A 61 -3.79 -26.25 13.67
N GLY A 62 -4.78 -26.44 14.56
CA GLY A 62 -4.76 -26.05 15.96
C GLY A 62 -3.44 -26.34 16.68
N ASN A 63 -2.82 -25.27 17.15
CA ASN A 63 -1.68 -25.29 18.05
C ASN A 63 -2.16 -25.08 19.51
N SER A 64 -1.35 -25.47 20.49
CA SER A 64 -1.67 -25.31 21.89
C SER A 64 -1.55 -23.85 22.39
N ASP A 65 -0.71 -23.04 21.73
CA ASP A 65 -0.45 -21.66 22.12
C ASP A 65 -1.18 -20.68 21.20
N TRP A 66 -1.80 -19.67 21.82
CA TRP A 66 -2.60 -18.66 21.14
C TRP A 66 -2.18 -17.28 21.54
N ILE A 67 -2.08 -16.37 20.58
CA ILE A 67 -1.70 -14.96 20.81
C ILE A 67 -2.59 -14.01 19.99
N GLY A 68 -2.83 -12.81 20.54
CA GLY A 68 -3.55 -11.73 19.89
C GLY A 68 -3.64 -10.54 20.83
N GLU A 69 -3.35 -9.35 20.32
CA GLU A 69 -3.37 -8.11 21.12
C GLU A 69 -4.08 -6.95 20.40
N GLU A 70 -4.89 -7.26 19.42
CA GLU A 70 -5.62 -6.26 18.64
C GLU A 70 -6.63 -5.51 19.51
N ILE A 71 -6.56 -4.18 19.47
CA ILE A 71 -7.44 -3.27 20.20
C ILE A 71 -8.18 -2.41 19.18
N SER A 72 -9.50 -2.32 19.31
CA SER A 72 -10.28 -1.45 18.45
C SER A 72 -10.05 0.02 18.76
N PRO A 73 -9.59 0.85 17.77
CA PRO A 73 -9.49 2.30 17.94
C PRO A 73 -10.84 2.99 18.16
N TYR A 74 -11.95 2.34 17.80
CA TYR A 74 -13.31 2.82 18.01
C TYR A 74 -13.87 2.47 19.38
N TRP A 75 -13.62 1.25 19.86
CA TRP A 75 -14.14 0.77 21.15
C TRP A 75 -13.16 0.99 22.30
N GLN A 76 -11.87 1.19 22.03
CA GLN A 76 -10.80 1.25 23.01
C GLN A 76 -10.71 -0.01 23.87
N THR A 77 -11.14 -1.15 23.33
CA THR A 77 -11.12 -2.47 23.98
C THR A 77 -10.53 -3.52 23.05
N GLY A 78 -9.95 -4.56 23.64
CA GLY A 78 -9.41 -5.70 22.90
C GLY A 78 -10.49 -6.42 22.09
N LEU A 79 -10.13 -6.90 20.89
CA LEU A 79 -11.00 -7.73 20.09
C LEU A 79 -11.11 -9.15 20.63
N GLY A 80 -10.15 -9.58 21.46
CA GLY A 80 -10.10 -10.92 22.05
C GLY A 80 -9.90 -12.05 21.04
N ILE A 81 -9.57 -11.71 19.78
CA ILE A 81 -9.28 -12.70 18.75
C ILE A 81 -7.87 -13.24 18.98
N GLN A 82 -7.72 -14.55 18.97
CA GLN A 82 -6.45 -15.23 19.18
C GLN A 82 -6.04 -16.02 17.94
N TYR A 83 -4.77 -15.97 17.59
CA TYR A 83 -4.18 -16.65 16.43
C TYR A 83 -3.17 -17.70 16.89
N PRO A 84 -2.94 -18.78 16.11
CA PRO A 84 -1.95 -19.78 16.45
C PRO A 84 -0.55 -19.16 16.56
N LYS A 85 0.15 -19.40 17.67
CA LYS A 85 1.56 -19.06 17.83
C LYS A 85 2.39 -20.23 17.31
N GLU A 86 2.99 -20.09 16.15
CA GLU A 86 3.80 -21.15 15.54
C GLU A 86 5.29 -20.91 15.75
N ASN A 87 6.06 -22.00 15.83
CA ASN A 87 7.52 -21.94 15.88
C ASN A 87 8.06 -21.47 14.51
N PRO A 88 8.90 -20.40 14.44
CA PRO A 88 9.41 -19.89 13.17
C PRO A 88 10.12 -20.94 12.31
N GLN A 89 10.86 -21.88 12.90
CA GLN A 89 11.55 -22.93 12.16
C GLN A 89 10.57 -23.91 11.51
N GLU A 90 9.47 -24.24 12.19
CA GLU A 90 8.42 -25.11 11.63
C GLU A 90 7.70 -24.43 10.48
N VAL A 91 7.36 -23.15 10.60
CA VAL A 91 6.77 -22.33 9.52
C VAL A 91 7.69 -22.34 8.29
N ILE A 92 8.99 -22.14 8.47
CA ILE A 92 9.98 -22.19 7.38
C ILE A 92 10.03 -23.59 6.75
N ASN A 93 10.00 -24.65 7.55
CA ASN A 93 10.05 -26.03 7.03
C ASN A 93 8.79 -26.37 6.22
N LYS A 94 7.60 -25.98 6.68
CA LYS A 94 6.34 -26.09 5.93
C LYS A 94 6.42 -25.33 4.60
N ALA A 95 6.91 -24.07 4.63
CA ALA A 95 7.10 -23.25 3.43
C ALA A 95 8.06 -23.90 2.43
N LYS A 96 9.18 -24.49 2.89
CA LYS A 96 10.12 -25.23 2.02
C LYS A 96 9.44 -26.41 1.33
N SER A 97 8.66 -27.19 2.06
CA SER A 97 7.94 -28.33 1.50
C SER A 97 6.89 -27.89 0.47
N ALA A 98 6.16 -26.84 0.74
CA ALA A 98 5.18 -26.26 -0.18
C ALA A 98 5.84 -25.68 -1.43
N PHE A 99 7.02 -25.04 -1.30
CA PHE A 99 7.77 -24.49 -2.41
C PHE A 99 8.13 -25.54 -3.46
N GLU A 100 8.54 -26.75 -3.06
CA GLU A 100 8.89 -27.83 -3.99
C GLU A 100 7.73 -28.23 -4.92
N ILE A 101 6.49 -28.09 -4.48
CA ILE A 101 5.30 -28.35 -5.28
C ILE A 101 4.90 -27.10 -6.09
N TRP A 102 4.85 -25.92 -5.42
CA TRP A 102 4.36 -24.70 -6.03
C TRP A 102 5.23 -24.21 -7.19
N LYS A 103 6.56 -24.26 -7.07
CA LYS A 103 7.49 -23.88 -8.14
C LYS A 103 7.29 -24.66 -9.44
N ASN A 104 6.77 -25.90 -9.33
CA ASN A 104 6.47 -26.79 -10.46
C ASN A 104 5.02 -26.66 -10.96
N THR A 105 4.17 -25.88 -10.29
CA THR A 105 2.81 -25.59 -10.75
C THR A 105 2.88 -24.66 -11.96
N SER A 106 2.15 -24.98 -13.04
CA SER A 106 2.21 -24.20 -14.28
C SER A 106 1.81 -22.73 -14.07
N ILE A 107 2.40 -21.81 -14.85
CA ILE A 107 2.10 -20.38 -14.82
C ILE A 107 0.60 -20.14 -14.91
N LYS A 108 -0.09 -20.82 -15.85
CA LYS A 108 -1.54 -20.73 -16.03
C LYS A 108 -2.32 -21.20 -14.81
N SER A 109 -1.88 -22.30 -14.20
CA SER A 109 -2.54 -22.82 -13.00
C SER A 109 -2.40 -21.86 -11.82
N ARG A 110 -1.20 -21.30 -11.61
CA ARG A 110 -0.98 -20.29 -10.58
C ARG A 110 -1.89 -19.08 -10.78
N ALA A 111 -1.94 -18.51 -11.98
CA ALA A 111 -2.82 -17.38 -12.28
C ALA A 111 -4.29 -17.68 -11.97
N GLY A 112 -4.80 -18.84 -12.41
CA GLY A 112 -6.19 -19.23 -12.16
C GLY A 112 -6.53 -19.40 -10.69
N ILE A 113 -5.63 -20.01 -9.90
CA ILE A 113 -5.79 -20.21 -8.44
C ILE A 113 -5.75 -18.87 -7.70
N LEU A 114 -4.81 -18.00 -8.04
CA LEU A 114 -4.65 -16.73 -7.38
C LEU A 114 -5.85 -15.80 -7.66
N ILE A 115 -6.36 -15.75 -8.89
CA ILE A 115 -7.56 -14.97 -9.21
C ILE A 115 -8.80 -15.56 -8.52
N GLU A 116 -8.93 -16.90 -8.45
CA GLU A 116 -10.03 -17.53 -7.70
C GLU A 116 -10.03 -17.10 -6.24
N SER A 117 -8.84 -16.97 -5.62
CA SER A 117 -8.75 -16.50 -4.23
C SER A 117 -9.26 -15.07 -4.07
N LEU A 118 -9.04 -14.20 -5.05
CA LEU A 118 -9.58 -12.83 -5.04
C LEU A 118 -11.11 -12.82 -5.14
N GLU A 119 -11.69 -13.71 -5.95
CA GLU A 119 -13.14 -13.86 -6.04
C GLU A 119 -13.77 -14.38 -4.73
N ARG A 120 -13.04 -15.24 -4.00
CA ARG A 120 -13.46 -15.69 -2.66
C ARG A 120 -13.39 -14.55 -1.64
N VAL A 121 -12.30 -13.79 -1.63
CA VAL A 121 -12.15 -12.60 -0.78
C VAL A 121 -13.23 -11.56 -1.07
N LYS A 122 -13.63 -11.37 -2.34
CA LYS A 122 -14.74 -10.50 -2.73
C LYS A 122 -16.04 -10.81 -1.99
N SER A 123 -16.36 -12.08 -1.77
CA SER A 123 -17.57 -12.46 -1.03
C SER A 123 -17.52 -12.08 0.46
N ARG A 124 -16.33 -11.72 0.96
CA ARG A 124 -16.08 -11.32 2.36
C ARG A 124 -15.70 -9.85 2.53
N PHE A 125 -15.90 -9.00 1.53
CA PHE A 125 -15.48 -7.59 1.60
C PHE A 125 -16.09 -6.84 2.78
N PHE A 126 -17.34 -7.11 3.14
CA PHE A 126 -17.95 -6.47 4.30
C PHE A 126 -17.36 -6.96 5.63
N GLU A 127 -17.09 -8.26 5.78
CA GLU A 127 -16.40 -8.80 6.96
C GLU A 127 -14.98 -8.20 7.06
N LEU A 128 -14.27 -8.14 5.94
CA LEU A 128 -12.94 -7.55 5.84
C LEU A 128 -12.95 -6.05 6.18
N ALA A 129 -14.01 -5.32 5.79
CA ALA A 129 -14.18 -3.92 6.15
C ALA A 129 -14.32 -3.72 7.66
N TYR A 130 -15.16 -4.51 8.35
CA TYR A 130 -15.27 -4.44 9.80
C TYR A 130 -13.98 -4.85 10.51
N ALA A 131 -13.31 -5.91 10.04
CA ALA A 131 -12.01 -6.31 10.56
C ALA A 131 -10.98 -5.18 10.43
N THR A 132 -10.91 -4.54 9.27
CA THR A 132 -9.99 -3.41 9.02
C THR A 132 -10.36 -2.20 9.87
N MET A 133 -11.62 -1.80 9.89
CA MET A 133 -12.10 -0.69 10.71
C MET A 133 -11.70 -0.84 12.18
N HIS A 134 -11.91 -2.01 12.76
CA HIS A 134 -11.66 -2.26 14.18
C HIS A 134 -10.20 -2.61 14.52
N THR A 135 -9.33 -2.82 13.53
CA THR A 135 -7.91 -3.01 13.78
C THR A 135 -7.08 -1.79 13.42
N THR A 136 -7.54 -0.98 12.46
CA THR A 136 -6.76 0.15 11.95
C THR A 136 -7.30 1.52 12.36
N GLY A 137 -8.61 1.64 12.59
CA GLY A 137 -9.29 2.92 12.82
C GLY A 137 -9.72 3.63 11.54
N GLN A 138 -9.57 3.05 10.36
CA GLN A 138 -10.17 3.59 9.14
C GLN A 138 -11.69 3.68 9.30
N SER A 139 -12.34 4.69 8.71
CA SER A 139 -13.82 4.72 8.65
C SER A 139 -14.34 3.52 7.87
N PHE A 140 -15.60 3.12 8.11
CA PHE A 140 -16.18 1.94 7.45
C PHE A 140 -16.05 1.98 5.92
N LEU A 141 -16.40 3.12 5.30
CA LEU A 141 -16.31 3.26 3.85
C LEU A 141 -14.85 3.11 3.34
N MET A 142 -13.91 3.77 4.02
CA MET A 142 -12.50 3.66 3.68
C MET A 142 -11.98 2.23 3.89
N SER A 143 -12.36 1.60 5.00
CA SER A 143 -11.99 0.20 5.28
C SER A 143 -12.51 -0.74 4.20
N PHE A 144 -13.76 -0.55 3.77
CA PHE A 144 -14.35 -1.34 2.68
C PHE A 144 -13.57 -1.16 1.38
N GLN A 145 -13.33 0.08 0.98
CA GLN A 145 -12.63 0.39 -0.26
C GLN A 145 -11.18 -0.10 -0.23
N ALA A 146 -10.42 0.31 0.77
CA ALA A 146 -8.99 0.04 0.83
C ALA A 146 -8.66 -1.44 1.05
N SER A 147 -9.38 -2.11 1.97
CA SER A 147 -9.07 -3.51 2.29
C SER A 147 -9.70 -4.53 1.36
N GLY A 148 -10.79 -4.18 0.69
CA GLY A 148 -11.52 -5.01 -0.25
C GLY A 148 -11.17 -4.69 -1.72
N PRO A 149 -11.99 -3.89 -2.42
CA PRO A 149 -11.84 -3.62 -3.86
C PRO A 149 -10.44 -3.17 -4.27
N HIS A 150 -9.89 -2.14 -3.62
CA HIS A 150 -8.59 -1.58 -4.00
C HIS A 150 -7.43 -2.55 -3.73
N ALA A 151 -7.48 -3.32 -2.64
CA ALA A 151 -6.50 -4.36 -2.37
C ALA A 151 -6.60 -5.49 -3.42
N ASN A 152 -7.80 -5.93 -3.76
CA ASN A 152 -7.99 -6.95 -4.81
C ASN A 152 -7.52 -6.45 -6.19
N ASP A 153 -7.74 -5.19 -6.54
CA ASP A 153 -7.21 -4.61 -7.77
C ASP A 153 -5.68 -4.61 -7.80
N ARG A 154 -5.02 -4.24 -6.69
CA ARG A 154 -3.56 -4.32 -6.57
C ARG A 154 -3.03 -5.75 -6.62
N ALA A 155 -3.75 -6.72 -6.06
CA ALA A 155 -3.40 -8.13 -6.17
C ALA A 155 -3.54 -8.64 -7.61
N LEU A 156 -4.63 -8.29 -8.29
CA LEU A 156 -4.86 -8.66 -9.70
C LEU A 156 -3.82 -8.02 -10.62
N GLU A 157 -3.44 -6.77 -10.37
CA GLU A 157 -2.36 -6.07 -11.06
C GLU A 157 -1.03 -6.85 -10.93
N ALA A 158 -0.68 -7.30 -9.72
CA ALA A 158 0.52 -8.08 -9.47
C ALA A 158 0.48 -9.46 -10.17
N ILE A 159 -0.68 -10.12 -10.18
CA ILE A 159 -0.90 -11.38 -10.91
C ILE A 159 -0.74 -11.17 -12.41
N ALA A 160 -1.39 -10.15 -12.97
CA ALA A 160 -1.38 -9.86 -14.40
C ALA A 160 0.04 -9.51 -14.89
N LYS A 161 0.75 -8.63 -14.16
CA LYS A 161 2.13 -8.28 -14.49
C LYS A 161 3.08 -9.47 -14.34
N GLY A 162 2.92 -10.25 -13.28
CA GLY A 162 3.69 -11.48 -13.07
C GLY A 162 3.46 -12.51 -14.17
N TYR A 163 2.22 -12.68 -14.61
CA TYR A 163 1.86 -13.57 -15.72
C TYR A 163 2.51 -13.13 -17.03
N GLU A 164 2.46 -11.83 -17.36
CA GLU A 164 3.09 -11.26 -18.56
C GLU A 164 4.62 -11.47 -18.56
N GLU A 165 5.31 -11.13 -17.48
CA GLU A 165 6.76 -11.25 -17.36
C GLU A 165 7.25 -12.70 -17.46
N LEU A 166 6.50 -13.65 -16.93
CA LEU A 166 6.84 -15.09 -17.00
C LEU A 166 6.62 -15.71 -18.38
N LEU A 167 5.91 -15.03 -19.27
CA LEU A 167 5.68 -15.45 -20.66
C LEU A 167 6.50 -14.66 -21.68
N GLU A 168 7.43 -13.81 -21.23
CA GLU A 168 8.27 -12.97 -22.09
C GLU A 168 9.08 -13.78 -23.10
N TYR A 169 9.57 -14.97 -22.71
CA TYR A 169 10.37 -15.84 -23.57
C TYR A 169 9.69 -17.17 -23.82
N PRO A 170 9.90 -17.77 -25.02
CA PRO A 170 9.41 -19.11 -25.31
C PRO A 170 10.07 -20.14 -24.39
N GLU A 171 9.29 -21.10 -23.89
CA GLU A 171 9.80 -22.18 -23.03
C GLU A 171 10.87 -23.01 -23.75
N GLU A 172 10.70 -23.21 -25.05
CA GLU A 172 11.59 -23.99 -25.89
C GLU A 172 11.63 -23.45 -27.32
N LEU A 173 12.83 -23.48 -27.95
CA LEU A 173 12.99 -23.19 -29.38
C LEU A 173 14.17 -23.96 -29.97
N THR A 174 14.17 -24.13 -31.30
CA THR A 174 15.36 -24.53 -32.08
C THR A 174 16.09 -23.26 -32.53
N TRP A 175 17.31 -23.12 -32.08
CA TRP A 175 18.20 -22.03 -32.49
C TRP A 175 19.17 -22.51 -33.57
N THR A 176 19.21 -21.84 -34.71
CA THR A 176 20.03 -22.20 -35.85
C THR A 176 21.05 -21.09 -36.15
N LYS A 177 22.32 -21.48 -36.31
CA LYS A 177 23.40 -20.58 -36.68
C LYS A 177 24.06 -21.07 -37.95
N PRO A 178 24.10 -20.28 -39.03
CA PRO A 178 24.87 -20.60 -40.23
C PRO A 178 26.39 -20.68 -39.92
N MET A 179 27.00 -21.80 -40.30
CA MET A 179 28.45 -22.08 -40.14
C MET A 179 29.16 -22.18 -41.49
N GLY A 180 28.65 -21.54 -42.51
CA GLY A 180 29.16 -21.54 -43.87
C GLY A 180 28.68 -22.74 -44.68
N LYS A 181 29.26 -23.93 -44.49
CA LYS A 181 28.90 -25.14 -45.23
C LYS A 181 27.74 -25.95 -44.61
N PHE A 182 27.36 -25.65 -43.40
CA PHE A 182 26.27 -26.32 -42.66
C PHE A 182 25.69 -25.37 -41.65
N ASP A 183 24.52 -25.70 -41.15
CA ASP A 183 23.86 -25.00 -40.07
C ASP A 183 24.03 -25.76 -38.75
N LEU A 184 24.48 -25.05 -37.71
CA LEU A 184 24.47 -25.59 -36.34
C LEU A 184 23.11 -25.36 -35.74
N ALA A 185 22.38 -26.42 -35.44
CA ALA A 185 21.10 -26.37 -34.74
C ALA A 185 21.25 -26.81 -33.28
N LEU A 186 20.70 -26.02 -32.36
CA LEU A 186 20.65 -26.34 -30.94
C LEU A 186 19.18 -26.21 -30.46
N LYS A 187 18.73 -27.14 -29.65
CA LYS A 187 17.55 -26.96 -28.85
C LYS A 187 17.91 -26.06 -27.66
N LYS A 188 17.12 -25.03 -27.41
CA LYS A 188 17.27 -24.14 -26.25
C LYS A 188 15.99 -24.14 -25.44
N THR A 189 16.12 -24.12 -24.11
CA THR A 189 15.00 -23.94 -23.18
C THR A 189 15.26 -22.75 -22.27
N PHE A 190 14.21 -21.99 -21.95
CA PHE A 190 14.27 -20.85 -21.03
C PHE A 190 13.26 -21.09 -19.91
N LYS A 191 13.74 -21.01 -18.67
CA LYS A 191 12.91 -21.26 -17.48
C LYS A 191 13.02 -20.10 -16.51
N PRO A 192 11.88 -19.51 -16.07
CA PRO A 192 11.89 -18.59 -14.94
C PRO A 192 11.96 -19.41 -13.64
N VAL A 193 13.10 -19.32 -12.96
CA VAL A 193 13.38 -20.08 -11.73
C VAL A 193 13.10 -19.17 -10.53
N PRO A 194 12.08 -19.48 -9.69
CA PRO A 194 11.75 -18.70 -8.50
C PRO A 194 12.87 -18.79 -7.46
N LYS A 195 13.01 -17.73 -6.65
CA LYS A 195 14.10 -17.65 -5.67
C LYS A 195 13.87 -18.45 -4.39
N GLY A 196 12.61 -18.69 -4.00
CA GLY A 196 12.30 -19.49 -2.81
C GLY A 196 11.21 -18.89 -1.92
N ILE A 197 11.52 -18.65 -0.65
CA ILE A 197 10.56 -18.14 0.34
C ILE A 197 10.66 -16.61 0.41
N GLY A 198 9.51 -15.94 0.26
CA GLY A 198 9.34 -14.52 0.52
C GLY A 198 8.78 -14.25 1.91
N LEU A 199 9.29 -13.23 2.58
CA LEU A 199 8.72 -12.66 3.79
C LEU A 199 7.99 -11.37 3.41
N VAL A 200 6.69 -11.29 3.70
CA VAL A 200 5.89 -10.08 3.49
C VAL A 200 5.54 -9.47 4.84
N ILE A 201 6.06 -8.29 5.13
CA ILE A 201 5.89 -7.60 6.41
C ILE A 201 4.83 -6.51 6.22
N GLY A 202 3.65 -6.74 6.80
CA GLY A 202 2.52 -5.84 6.71
C GLY A 202 2.61 -4.66 7.68
N CYS A 203 2.10 -3.49 7.25
CA CYS A 203 1.95 -2.32 8.10
C CYS A 203 0.64 -2.37 8.91
N SER A 204 0.50 -1.46 9.89
CA SER A 204 -0.65 -1.43 10.78
C SER A 204 -1.85 -0.67 10.22
N THR A 205 -1.64 0.28 9.32
CA THR A 205 -2.69 1.23 8.86
C THR A 205 -3.40 0.80 7.59
N PHE A 206 -2.70 0.08 6.69
CA PHE A 206 -3.24 -0.50 5.45
C PHE A 206 -2.85 -1.98 5.31
N PRO A 207 -3.32 -2.86 6.23
CA PRO A 207 -2.80 -4.21 6.34
C PRO A 207 -2.91 -5.02 5.05
N THR A 208 -4.06 -5.06 4.39
CA THR A 208 -4.25 -5.83 3.16
C THR A 208 -3.65 -5.12 1.94
N TRP A 209 -3.94 -3.83 1.77
CA TRP A 209 -3.54 -3.07 0.58
C TRP A 209 -2.01 -3.09 0.35
N ASN A 210 -1.21 -2.89 1.39
CA ASN A 210 0.25 -2.94 1.30
C ASN A 210 0.83 -4.36 1.26
N THR A 211 0.09 -5.36 1.74
CA THR A 211 0.55 -6.76 1.75
C THR A 211 0.37 -7.43 0.39
N VAL A 212 -0.76 -7.18 -0.29
CA VAL A 212 -1.13 -7.96 -1.48
C VAL A 212 -0.19 -7.81 -2.68
N PRO A 213 0.42 -6.63 -3.00
CA PRO A 213 1.32 -6.55 -4.15
C PRO A 213 2.50 -7.51 -4.03
N GLY A 214 3.19 -7.51 -2.89
CA GLY A 214 4.31 -8.40 -2.62
C GLY A 214 3.90 -9.87 -2.53
N LEU A 215 2.82 -10.16 -1.83
CA LEU A 215 2.29 -11.52 -1.67
C LEU A 215 1.94 -12.14 -3.01
N PHE A 216 1.12 -11.49 -3.81
CA PHE A 216 0.66 -12.05 -5.10
C PHE A 216 1.75 -12.05 -6.17
N ALA A 217 2.70 -11.09 -6.13
CA ALA A 217 3.88 -11.14 -6.98
C ALA A 217 4.79 -12.34 -6.65
N ASN A 218 5.01 -12.63 -5.37
CA ASN A 218 5.76 -13.81 -4.93
C ASN A 218 5.08 -15.09 -5.42
N LEU A 219 3.79 -15.26 -5.14
CA LEU A 219 3.06 -16.47 -5.49
C LEU A 219 2.95 -16.64 -7.01
N MET A 220 2.67 -15.56 -7.76
CA MET A 220 2.57 -15.64 -9.23
C MET A 220 3.91 -16.06 -9.86
N THR A 221 5.02 -15.57 -9.34
CA THR A 221 6.36 -15.92 -9.84
C THR A 221 6.87 -17.28 -9.36
N GLY A 222 6.04 -18.05 -8.62
CA GLY A 222 6.35 -19.42 -8.19
C GLY A 222 7.09 -19.51 -6.85
N ASN A 223 7.29 -18.38 -6.17
CA ASN A 223 7.75 -18.35 -4.79
C ASN A 223 6.60 -18.66 -3.83
N VAL A 224 6.91 -19.01 -2.58
CA VAL A 224 5.96 -19.12 -1.48
C VAL A 224 6.16 -17.96 -0.52
N SER A 225 5.17 -17.68 0.35
CA SER A 225 5.25 -16.52 1.22
C SER A 225 4.90 -16.82 2.67
N ILE A 226 5.68 -16.23 3.58
CA ILE A 226 5.33 -16.07 4.98
C ILE A 226 4.90 -14.61 5.15
N VAL A 227 3.66 -14.40 5.58
CA VAL A 227 3.12 -13.07 5.82
C VAL A 227 3.19 -12.78 7.32
N LYS A 228 3.91 -11.74 7.67
CA LYS A 228 4.05 -11.24 9.04
C LYS A 228 3.27 -9.94 9.18
N PRO A 229 2.01 -9.97 9.63
CA PRO A 229 1.22 -8.76 9.85
C PRO A 229 1.76 -7.93 11.01
N HIS A 230 1.38 -6.68 11.09
CA HIS A 230 1.58 -5.91 12.30
C HIS A 230 0.71 -6.49 13.43
N PRO A 231 1.21 -6.64 14.68
CA PRO A 231 0.45 -7.28 15.77
C PRO A 231 -0.86 -6.56 16.16
N LYS A 232 -1.03 -5.32 15.75
CA LYS A 232 -2.27 -4.55 15.95
C LYS A 232 -3.29 -4.69 14.79
N ALA A 233 -2.93 -5.38 13.68
CA ALA A 233 -3.79 -5.49 12.49
C ALA A 233 -3.59 -6.84 11.78
N ILE A 234 -3.96 -7.91 12.47
CA ILE A 234 -3.78 -9.30 12.01
C ILE A 234 -5.01 -9.80 11.25
N MET A 235 -6.21 -9.54 11.79
CA MET A 235 -7.45 -10.13 11.29
C MET A 235 -7.70 -9.88 9.80
N PRO A 236 -7.51 -8.68 9.23
CA PRO A 236 -7.73 -8.48 7.80
C PRO A 236 -6.85 -9.38 6.91
N ILE A 237 -5.61 -9.59 7.33
CA ILE A 237 -4.67 -10.48 6.62
C ILE A 237 -5.03 -11.95 6.82
N ALA A 238 -5.47 -12.33 8.02
CA ALA A 238 -5.91 -13.69 8.31
C ALA A 238 -7.10 -14.11 7.42
N ILE A 239 -8.06 -13.22 7.18
CA ILE A 239 -9.20 -13.45 6.27
C ILE A 239 -8.72 -13.70 4.83
N LEU A 240 -7.80 -12.88 4.34
CA LEU A 240 -7.20 -13.02 3.01
C LEU A 240 -6.46 -14.37 2.85
N ILE A 241 -5.64 -14.71 3.83
CA ILE A 241 -4.85 -15.95 3.82
C ILE A 241 -5.75 -17.17 3.92
N GLU A 242 -6.78 -17.14 4.76
CA GLU A 242 -7.76 -18.21 4.88
C GLU A 242 -8.37 -18.57 3.52
N GLU A 243 -8.82 -17.58 2.75
CA GLU A 243 -9.42 -17.84 1.44
C GLU A 243 -8.41 -18.39 0.41
N LEU A 244 -7.19 -17.88 0.42
CA LEU A 244 -6.15 -18.41 -0.45
C LEU A 244 -5.79 -19.87 -0.10
N ARG A 245 -5.67 -20.21 1.19
CA ARG A 245 -5.44 -21.58 1.67
C ARG A 245 -6.61 -22.50 1.29
N ASN A 246 -7.86 -22.04 1.46
CA ASN A 246 -9.05 -22.80 1.07
C ASN A 246 -9.05 -23.16 -0.42
N VAL A 247 -8.73 -22.19 -1.30
CA VAL A 247 -8.62 -22.45 -2.75
C VAL A 247 -7.51 -23.45 -3.05
N CYS A 248 -6.37 -23.37 -2.39
CA CYS A 248 -5.29 -24.34 -2.54
C CYS A 248 -5.74 -25.76 -2.14
N LYS A 249 -6.36 -25.90 -0.98
CA LYS A 249 -6.88 -27.17 -0.45
C LYS A 249 -7.89 -27.82 -1.40
N GLU A 250 -8.88 -27.06 -1.86
CA GLU A 250 -9.91 -27.53 -2.81
C GLU A 250 -9.28 -28.01 -4.13
N ASN A 251 -8.15 -27.45 -4.53
CA ASN A 251 -7.43 -27.80 -5.75
C ASN A 251 -6.27 -28.78 -5.52
N LYS A 252 -6.18 -29.41 -4.33
CA LYS A 252 -5.15 -30.40 -3.95
C LYS A 252 -3.72 -29.87 -4.06
N LEU A 253 -3.55 -28.60 -3.73
CA LEU A 253 -2.26 -27.92 -3.64
C LEU A 253 -1.92 -27.69 -2.15
N PRO A 254 -0.64 -27.52 -1.83
CA PRO A 254 -0.24 -27.20 -0.46
C PRO A 254 -0.86 -25.89 0.01
N GLU A 255 -1.51 -25.91 1.16
CA GLU A 255 -2.03 -24.70 1.82
C GLU A 255 -0.88 -23.80 2.28
N ASP A 256 0.27 -24.38 2.61
CA ASP A 256 1.45 -23.68 3.14
C ASP A 256 2.28 -22.93 2.08
N ILE A 257 1.74 -22.75 0.85
CA ILE A 257 2.30 -21.76 -0.08
C ILE A 257 2.20 -20.33 0.49
N VAL A 258 1.25 -20.13 1.40
CA VAL A 258 1.10 -18.91 2.19
C VAL A 258 0.87 -19.27 3.65
N GLN A 259 1.63 -18.62 4.54
CA GLN A 259 1.52 -18.84 5.98
C GLN A 259 1.43 -17.50 6.71
N LEU A 260 0.71 -17.48 7.83
CA LEU A 260 0.59 -16.33 8.71
C LEU A 260 1.55 -16.50 9.90
N ALA A 261 2.48 -15.57 10.06
CA ALA A 261 3.41 -15.54 11.20
C ALA A 261 3.01 -14.42 12.17
N VAL A 262 2.43 -14.79 13.30
CA VAL A 262 1.88 -13.83 14.27
C VAL A 262 2.85 -13.63 15.42
N ASP A 263 2.94 -12.38 15.89
CA ASP A 263 3.72 -12.00 17.07
C ASP A 263 2.97 -10.97 17.93
N THR A 264 3.63 -10.51 18.99
CA THR A 264 3.20 -9.41 19.82
C THR A 264 4.22 -8.27 19.78
N VAL A 265 3.81 -7.07 20.20
CA VAL A 265 4.75 -5.93 20.33
C VAL A 265 5.91 -6.25 21.27
N LYS A 266 5.66 -7.06 22.32
CA LYS A 266 6.66 -7.42 23.31
C LYS A 266 7.61 -8.53 22.84
N GLU A 267 7.14 -9.45 21.99
CA GLU A 267 7.90 -10.58 21.49
C GLU A 267 7.93 -10.58 19.95
N PRO A 268 8.64 -9.63 19.31
CA PRO A 268 8.67 -9.50 17.86
C PRO A 268 9.52 -10.61 17.21
N ILE A 269 8.96 -11.27 16.20
CA ILE A 269 9.65 -12.34 15.44
C ILE A 269 10.15 -11.90 14.07
N THR A 270 9.90 -10.66 13.65
CA THR A 270 10.21 -10.18 12.30
C THR A 270 11.69 -10.36 11.94
N LYS A 271 12.62 -10.03 12.86
CA LYS A 271 14.07 -10.20 12.63
C LYS A 271 14.45 -11.67 12.48
N ILE A 272 13.83 -12.57 13.25
CA ILE A 272 14.09 -14.02 13.16
C ILE A 272 13.86 -14.52 11.74
N TYR A 273 12.74 -14.13 11.12
CA TYR A 273 12.48 -14.47 9.72
C TYR A 273 13.39 -13.72 8.76
N ALA A 274 13.54 -12.39 8.92
CA ALA A 274 14.28 -11.56 7.99
C ALA A 274 15.76 -11.99 7.87
N GLU A 275 16.39 -12.42 8.96
CA GLU A 275 17.77 -12.89 9.00
C GLU A 275 17.92 -14.35 8.54
N HIS A 276 16.86 -15.15 8.56
CA HIS A 276 16.95 -16.57 8.26
C HIS A 276 17.41 -16.84 6.82
N SER A 277 18.35 -17.77 6.64
CA SER A 277 19.01 -18.05 5.36
C SER A 277 18.05 -18.53 4.26
N GLU A 278 16.95 -19.18 4.60
CA GLU A 278 15.94 -19.67 3.65
C GLU A 278 15.02 -18.55 3.11
N ILE A 279 14.93 -17.42 3.80
CA ILE A 279 14.21 -16.26 3.28
C ILE A 279 15.06 -15.58 2.21
N LYS A 280 14.54 -15.51 0.99
CA LYS A 280 15.24 -14.99 -0.21
C LYS A 280 14.71 -13.62 -0.65
N LEU A 281 13.46 -13.33 -0.34
CA LEU A 281 12.74 -12.12 -0.73
C LEU A 281 12.13 -11.48 0.50
N ILE A 282 12.14 -10.15 0.58
CA ILE A 282 11.49 -9.40 1.65
C ILE A 282 10.68 -8.28 0.99
N ASP A 283 9.38 -8.24 1.28
CA ASP A 283 8.49 -7.12 0.98
C ASP A 283 8.17 -6.41 2.31
N TYR A 284 8.36 -5.11 2.37
CA TYR A 284 8.25 -4.33 3.59
C TYR A 284 7.57 -2.99 3.36
N THR A 285 6.63 -2.64 4.24
CA THR A 285 6.08 -1.30 4.37
C THR A 285 6.16 -0.86 5.83
N GLY A 286 6.78 0.29 6.11
CA GLY A 286 6.91 0.81 7.46
C GLY A 286 8.00 1.87 7.64
N SER A 287 8.59 1.98 8.85
CA SER A 287 9.58 3.00 9.17
C SER A 287 10.86 2.89 8.34
N SER A 288 11.47 4.03 8.03
CA SER A 288 12.75 4.08 7.29
C SER A 288 13.86 3.32 8.00
N SER A 289 13.98 3.45 9.31
CA SER A 289 15.05 2.79 10.07
C SER A 289 15.01 1.26 9.99
N PHE A 290 13.83 0.66 9.98
CA PHE A 290 13.71 -0.78 9.83
C PHE A 290 13.84 -1.21 8.36
N GLY A 291 13.36 -0.39 7.42
CA GLY A 291 13.59 -0.61 5.99
C GLY A 291 15.07 -0.61 5.62
N ASP A 292 15.83 0.36 6.11
CA ASP A 292 17.29 0.44 5.91
C ASP A 292 18.03 -0.78 6.50
N TYR A 293 17.59 -1.24 7.68
CA TYR A 293 18.10 -2.48 8.25
C TYR A 293 17.85 -3.69 7.34
N LEU A 294 16.64 -3.83 6.78
CA LEU A 294 16.30 -4.94 5.88
C LEU A 294 17.11 -4.88 4.58
N GLU A 295 17.29 -3.70 4.00
CA GLU A 295 18.11 -3.49 2.81
C GLU A 295 19.58 -3.89 3.05
N GLY A 296 20.08 -3.69 4.27
CA GLY A 296 21.42 -4.10 4.70
C GLY A 296 21.63 -5.63 4.80
N LEU A 297 20.57 -6.45 4.80
CA LEU A 297 20.67 -7.91 4.90
C LEU A 297 21.15 -8.60 3.60
N GLN A 298 21.45 -7.85 2.54
CA GLN A 298 21.89 -8.38 1.22
C GLN A 298 20.92 -9.40 0.61
N LYS A 299 19.63 -9.29 0.90
CA LYS A 299 18.54 -10.06 0.29
C LYS A 299 17.85 -9.23 -0.79
N THR A 300 17.02 -9.87 -1.60
CA THR A 300 16.18 -9.12 -2.52
C THR A 300 15.05 -8.47 -1.72
N CYS A 301 15.17 -7.18 -1.47
CA CYS A 301 14.19 -6.39 -0.73
C CYS A 301 13.37 -5.48 -1.64
N PHE A 302 12.10 -5.33 -1.31
CA PHE A 302 11.16 -4.37 -1.88
C PHE A 302 10.61 -3.57 -0.70
N THR A 303 11.02 -2.31 -0.61
CA THR A 303 10.72 -1.47 0.56
C THR A 303 9.89 -0.27 0.18
N GLU A 304 8.88 0.01 0.99
CA GLU A 304 8.17 1.27 1.09
C GLU A 304 8.41 1.82 2.49
N LYS A 305 9.06 2.97 2.57
CA LYS A 305 9.53 3.59 3.81
C LYS A 305 8.85 4.93 4.04
N SER A 306 9.11 5.54 5.18
CA SER A 306 8.68 6.90 5.48
C SER A 306 9.09 7.89 4.40
N GLY A 307 8.26 8.90 4.18
CA GLY A 307 8.53 10.00 3.27
C GLY A 307 7.80 11.26 3.71
N VAL A 308 8.20 12.42 3.19
CA VAL A 308 7.59 13.71 3.51
C VAL A 308 6.92 14.29 2.27
N ASN A 309 5.61 14.11 2.16
CA ASN A 309 4.85 14.62 1.03
C ASN A 309 4.54 16.11 1.18
N SER A 310 4.68 16.84 0.10
CA SER A 310 4.59 18.29 0.10
C SER A 310 3.65 18.82 -0.98
N ILE A 311 3.12 20.03 -0.74
CA ILE A 311 2.28 20.78 -1.66
C ILE A 311 2.98 22.11 -1.97
N ILE A 312 3.07 22.50 -3.26
CA ILE A 312 3.37 23.85 -3.70
C ILE A 312 2.06 24.58 -3.94
N LEU A 313 1.82 25.67 -3.25
CA LEU A 313 0.67 26.54 -3.49
C LEU A 313 1.16 27.91 -3.95
N GLU A 314 1.32 28.09 -5.28
CA GLU A 314 1.84 29.30 -5.89
C GLU A 314 0.74 30.20 -6.43
N SER A 315 -0.25 29.62 -7.06
CA SER A 315 -1.46 30.27 -7.54
C SER A 315 -2.60 29.28 -7.68
N ALA A 316 -3.83 29.73 -7.74
CA ALA A 316 -5.01 28.87 -7.84
C ALA A 316 -6.12 29.53 -8.65
N GLN A 317 -6.93 28.74 -9.35
CA GLN A 317 -8.13 29.28 -10.01
C GLN A 317 -9.12 29.83 -8.98
N ASP A 318 -9.40 29.02 -7.97
CA ASP A 318 -10.28 29.30 -6.83
C ASP A 318 -9.61 28.80 -5.56
N LEU A 319 -9.20 29.75 -4.70
CA LEU A 319 -8.53 29.43 -3.44
C LEU A 319 -9.39 28.56 -2.53
N LYS A 320 -10.69 28.82 -2.46
CA LYS A 320 -11.60 28.07 -1.59
C LYS A 320 -11.69 26.59 -2.00
N SER A 321 -11.89 26.33 -3.29
CA SER A 321 -11.92 24.96 -3.82
C SER A 321 -10.59 24.23 -3.61
N THR A 322 -9.48 24.92 -3.82
CA THR A 322 -8.12 24.40 -3.57
C THR A 322 -7.93 24.05 -2.09
N CYS A 323 -8.27 24.98 -1.18
CA CYS A 323 -8.16 24.72 0.27
C CYS A 323 -9.09 23.60 0.75
N GLN A 324 -10.27 23.44 0.16
CA GLN A 324 -11.15 22.32 0.46
C GLN A 324 -10.53 20.98 0.04
N ASN A 325 -9.88 20.92 -1.12
CA ASN A 325 -9.18 19.75 -1.59
C ASN A 325 -7.98 19.39 -0.71
N ILE A 326 -7.18 20.40 -0.33
CA ILE A 326 -6.06 20.22 0.60
C ILE A 326 -6.56 19.75 1.97
N ALA A 327 -7.61 20.37 2.51
CA ALA A 327 -8.22 19.99 3.78
C ALA A 327 -8.68 18.54 3.77
N PHE A 328 -9.33 18.10 2.69
CA PHE A 328 -9.73 16.69 2.54
C PHE A 328 -8.51 15.75 2.50
N SER A 329 -7.52 16.05 1.65
CA SER A 329 -6.33 15.21 1.49
C SER A 329 -5.52 15.08 2.79
N ALA A 330 -5.42 16.16 3.58
CA ALA A 330 -4.70 16.14 4.86
C ALA A 330 -5.50 15.54 6.02
N SER A 331 -6.84 15.58 5.95
CA SER A 331 -7.72 15.06 7.01
C SER A 331 -8.09 13.59 6.82
N LEU A 332 -8.00 13.07 5.59
CA LEU A 332 -8.39 11.69 5.31
C LEU A 332 -7.58 10.73 6.19
N TYR A 333 -8.31 9.93 6.96
CA TYR A 333 -7.75 9.01 7.96
C TYR A 333 -6.83 9.72 8.97
N SER A 334 -7.11 10.98 9.30
CA SER A 334 -6.29 11.82 10.20
C SER A 334 -4.81 11.84 9.82
N GLY A 335 -4.50 11.89 8.52
CA GLY A 335 -3.12 11.89 8.04
C GLY A 335 -2.33 10.59 8.23
N GLN A 336 -2.96 9.48 8.62
CA GLN A 336 -2.31 8.17 8.84
C GLN A 336 -2.13 7.40 7.52
N MET A 337 -1.72 8.09 6.45
CA MET A 337 -1.51 7.53 5.10
C MET A 337 -0.12 7.89 4.60
N CYS A 338 0.52 6.95 3.92
CA CYS A 338 1.82 7.16 3.28
C CYS A 338 1.82 8.29 2.22
N THR A 339 0.65 8.61 1.65
CA THR A 339 0.43 9.66 0.66
C THR A 339 -0.17 10.94 1.25
N ALA A 340 -0.42 11.02 2.56
CA ALA A 340 -0.96 12.23 3.17
C ALA A 340 0.02 13.41 3.02
N PRO A 341 -0.44 14.59 2.57
CA PRO A 341 0.40 15.77 2.53
C PRO A 341 0.65 16.30 3.96
N GLN A 342 1.92 16.53 4.29
CA GLN A 342 2.32 17.10 5.58
C GLN A 342 2.67 18.59 5.46
N ASN A 343 3.27 19.00 4.34
CA ASN A 343 3.81 20.33 4.14
C ASN A 343 3.09 21.08 3.02
N ILE A 344 2.78 22.36 3.24
CA ILE A 344 2.28 23.28 2.21
C ILE A 344 3.24 24.47 2.12
N PHE A 345 3.90 24.64 1.01
CA PHE A 345 4.84 25.75 0.77
C PHE A 345 4.10 26.89 0.07
N VAL A 346 4.06 28.07 0.71
CA VAL A 346 3.32 29.24 0.26
C VAL A 346 4.25 30.47 0.21
N PRO A 347 4.27 31.27 -0.88
CA PRO A 347 5.02 32.52 -0.93
C PRO A 347 4.54 33.52 0.13
N GLU A 348 5.47 34.20 0.79
CA GLU A 348 5.15 35.20 1.81
C GLU A 348 4.34 36.39 1.28
N THR A 349 4.41 36.66 -0.02
CA THR A 349 3.62 37.67 -0.72
C THR A 349 2.17 37.24 -1.00
N GLY A 350 1.81 35.99 -0.61
CA GLY A 350 0.53 35.37 -0.97
C GLY A 350 0.56 34.79 -2.38
N ILE A 351 -0.62 34.53 -2.92
CA ILE A 351 -0.81 33.86 -4.21
C ILE A 351 -1.72 34.67 -5.14
N GLU A 352 -1.59 34.41 -6.44
CA GLU A 352 -2.53 34.93 -7.45
C GLU A 352 -3.70 33.98 -7.62
N THR A 353 -4.91 34.52 -7.78
CA THR A 353 -6.13 33.77 -8.13
C THR A 353 -6.85 34.45 -9.29
N LYS A 354 -7.86 33.78 -9.87
CA LYS A 354 -8.71 34.43 -10.89
C LYS A 354 -9.47 35.64 -10.36
N GLU A 355 -9.72 35.70 -9.06
CA GLU A 355 -10.44 36.80 -8.40
C GLU A 355 -9.50 37.96 -7.97
N GLY A 356 -8.19 37.76 -8.14
CA GLY A 356 -7.16 38.71 -7.76
C GLY A 356 -6.15 38.12 -6.79
N LYS A 357 -5.26 38.97 -6.27
CA LYS A 357 -4.21 38.56 -5.35
C LYS A 357 -4.76 38.36 -3.94
N MET A 358 -4.43 37.23 -3.37
CA MET A 358 -4.70 36.88 -1.98
C MET A 358 -3.40 36.93 -1.18
N ASN A 359 -3.38 37.70 -0.09
CA ASN A 359 -2.19 37.76 0.75
C ASN A 359 -2.02 36.51 1.59
N PHE A 360 -0.86 36.34 2.22
CA PHE A 360 -0.52 35.16 2.98
C PHE A 360 -1.53 34.85 4.10
N GLU A 361 -2.01 35.84 4.84
CA GLU A 361 -2.98 35.66 5.93
C GLU A 361 -4.37 35.26 5.40
N GLU A 362 -4.78 35.71 4.23
CA GLU A 362 -6.01 35.29 3.56
C GLU A 362 -5.93 33.82 3.14
N VAL A 363 -4.78 33.35 2.64
CA VAL A 363 -4.53 31.95 2.33
C VAL A 363 -4.65 31.10 3.60
N LEU A 364 -3.99 31.51 4.69
CA LEU A 364 -4.08 30.81 5.99
C LEU A 364 -5.51 30.73 6.50
N SER A 365 -6.24 31.86 6.48
CA SER A 365 -7.62 31.94 6.94
C SER A 365 -8.53 31.01 6.14
N THR A 366 -8.39 31.00 4.80
CA THR A 366 -9.20 30.14 3.92
C THR A 366 -8.91 28.65 4.14
N LEU A 367 -7.64 28.28 4.33
CA LEU A 367 -7.24 26.90 4.64
C LEU A 367 -7.79 26.46 5.98
N THR A 368 -7.62 27.27 7.03
CA THR A 368 -8.12 26.98 8.38
C THR A 368 -9.63 26.79 8.38
N GLN A 369 -10.37 27.72 7.74
CA GLN A 369 -11.82 27.63 7.63
C GLN A 369 -12.29 26.38 6.84
N SER A 370 -11.57 26.03 5.77
CA SER A 370 -11.87 24.83 4.98
C SER A 370 -11.67 23.55 5.80
N MET A 371 -10.60 23.50 6.60
CA MET A 371 -10.30 22.41 7.52
C MET A 371 -11.38 22.30 8.60
N GLU A 372 -11.69 23.38 9.31
CA GLU A 372 -12.72 23.42 10.36
C GLU A 372 -14.08 22.96 9.81
N ASN A 373 -14.51 23.53 8.68
CA ASN A 373 -15.78 23.19 8.05
C ASN A 373 -15.89 21.69 7.70
N LEU A 374 -14.80 21.09 7.24
CA LEU A 374 -14.76 19.66 6.91
C LEU A 374 -14.84 18.80 8.17
N VAL A 375 -13.93 19.02 9.12
CA VAL A 375 -13.78 18.10 10.27
C VAL A 375 -14.89 18.23 11.29
N THR A 376 -15.53 19.42 11.40
CA THR A 376 -16.68 19.64 12.28
C THR A 376 -18.03 19.27 11.64
N HIS A 377 -18.04 18.94 10.36
CA HIS A 377 -19.28 18.53 9.69
C HIS A 377 -19.80 17.21 10.28
N PRO A 378 -21.04 17.15 10.78
CA PRO A 378 -21.52 16.02 11.59
C PRO A 378 -21.43 14.63 10.94
N LYS A 379 -21.56 14.56 9.62
CA LYS A 379 -21.49 13.29 8.86
C LYS A 379 -20.12 13.10 8.20
N MET A 380 -19.57 14.16 7.60
CA MET A 380 -18.31 14.04 6.83
C MET A 380 -17.09 13.99 7.75
N GLY A 381 -17.07 14.76 8.82
CA GLY A 381 -15.91 14.86 9.71
C GLY A 381 -15.45 13.49 10.25
N PRO A 382 -16.29 12.79 11.04
CA PRO A 382 -15.91 11.47 11.56
C PRO A 382 -15.63 10.43 10.46
N GLY A 383 -16.36 10.50 9.34
CA GLY A 383 -16.16 9.61 8.20
C GLY A 383 -14.83 9.86 7.46
N THR A 384 -14.37 11.11 7.40
CA THR A 384 -13.08 11.47 6.80
C THR A 384 -11.92 11.15 7.74
N LEU A 385 -12.04 11.52 9.02
CA LEU A 385 -10.96 11.37 10.00
C LEU A 385 -10.69 9.90 10.40
N GLY A 386 -11.75 9.09 10.53
CA GLY A 386 -11.60 7.76 11.14
C GLY A 386 -11.18 7.87 12.62
N ALA A 387 -10.43 6.89 13.11
CA ALA A 387 -9.88 6.88 14.45
C ALA A 387 -8.34 6.68 14.41
N ILE A 388 -7.64 7.22 15.39
CA ILE A 388 -6.19 7.07 15.51
C ILE A 388 -5.86 5.65 15.97
N GLN A 389 -5.11 4.92 15.16
CA GLN A 389 -4.76 3.52 15.41
C GLN A 389 -3.78 3.36 16.57
N ASN A 390 -2.77 4.23 16.67
CA ASN A 390 -1.72 4.14 17.69
C ASN A 390 -1.73 5.36 18.62
N ASP A 391 -1.84 5.13 19.93
CA ASP A 391 -1.79 6.19 20.95
C ASP A 391 -0.55 7.06 20.83
N ASN A 392 0.60 6.46 20.53
CA ASN A 392 1.87 7.18 20.38
C ASN A 392 1.83 8.25 19.28
N THR A 393 0.96 8.12 18.29
CA THR A 393 0.78 9.14 17.25
C THR A 393 0.38 10.49 17.85
N LEU A 394 -0.62 10.49 18.73
CA LEU A 394 -1.06 11.72 19.42
C LEU A 394 -0.03 12.19 20.45
N VAL A 395 0.50 11.27 21.24
CA VAL A 395 1.55 11.58 22.24
C VAL A 395 2.75 12.26 21.57
N ASN A 396 3.19 11.78 20.41
CA ASN A 396 4.32 12.36 19.69
C ASN A 396 4.00 13.75 19.14
N ILE A 397 2.77 13.98 18.64
CA ILE A 397 2.33 15.29 18.15
C ILE A 397 2.18 16.28 19.31
N ASP A 398 1.56 15.87 20.41
CA ASP A 398 1.38 16.71 21.60
C ASP A 398 2.70 17.09 22.25
N ALA A 399 3.68 16.17 22.28
CA ALA A 399 5.00 16.42 22.84
C ALA A 399 5.80 17.49 22.09
N GLN A 400 5.47 17.76 20.80
CA GLN A 400 6.11 18.83 20.02
C GLN A 400 5.54 20.21 20.31
N GLY A 401 4.40 20.31 20.99
CA GLY A 401 3.75 21.58 21.33
C GLY A 401 3.40 22.40 20.08
N ASP A 402 4.08 23.52 19.91
CA ASP A 402 3.91 24.43 18.76
C ASP A 402 4.85 24.11 17.57
N PHE A 403 5.64 23.05 17.67
CA PHE A 403 6.65 22.65 16.68
C PHE A 403 7.69 23.76 16.36
N GLY A 404 7.85 24.73 17.26
CA GLY A 404 8.69 25.92 17.07
C GLY A 404 8.10 26.94 16.09
N GLY A 405 6.80 26.87 15.82
CA GLY A 405 6.07 27.74 14.89
C GLY A 405 4.86 28.47 15.51
N LYS A 406 4.00 29.02 14.67
CA LYS A 406 2.73 29.62 15.07
C LYS A 406 1.60 28.64 14.79
N VAL A 407 0.98 28.11 15.83
CA VAL A 407 -0.25 27.33 15.69
C VAL A 407 -1.39 28.24 15.25
N ILE A 408 -2.04 27.91 14.14
CA ILE A 408 -3.21 28.63 13.61
C ILE A 408 -4.50 27.85 13.70
N LEU A 409 -4.40 26.52 13.88
CA LEU A 409 -5.52 25.64 14.20
C LEU A 409 -5.02 24.55 15.16
N GLU A 410 -5.60 24.51 16.35
CA GLU A 410 -5.42 23.38 17.29
C GLU A 410 -6.26 22.19 16.87
N GLN A 411 -5.90 21.02 17.39
CA GLN A 411 -6.75 19.82 17.22
C GLN A 411 -8.12 20.06 17.83
N LEU A 412 -9.16 19.88 17.01
CA LEU A 412 -10.54 20.04 17.45
C LEU A 412 -11.06 18.75 18.09
N ASN A 413 -11.89 18.87 19.10
CA ASN A 413 -12.56 17.73 19.72
C ASN A 413 -13.73 17.27 18.83
N ILE A 414 -13.55 16.18 18.15
CA ILE A 414 -14.54 15.59 17.25
C ILE A 414 -15.08 14.31 17.87
N SER A 415 -16.40 14.24 18.05
CA SER A 415 -17.08 13.04 18.52
C SER A 415 -17.57 12.19 17.35
N ASN A 416 -17.46 10.86 17.48
CA ASN A 416 -18.10 9.94 16.53
C ASN A 416 -19.53 9.65 17.01
N PRO A 417 -20.58 9.83 16.18
CA PRO A 417 -21.97 9.62 16.60
C PRO A 417 -22.30 8.14 16.90
N GLU A 418 -21.54 7.19 16.34
CA GLU A 418 -21.75 5.75 16.55
C GLU A 418 -20.83 5.20 17.67
N PHE A 419 -19.63 5.76 17.81
CA PHE A 419 -18.60 5.25 18.71
C PHE A 419 -18.09 6.36 19.64
N ALA A 420 -18.75 6.52 20.78
CA ALA A 420 -18.43 7.58 21.75
C ALA A 420 -16.98 7.49 22.31
N SER A 421 -16.38 6.30 22.31
CA SER A 421 -15.01 6.05 22.77
C SER A 421 -13.97 6.17 21.67
N ALA A 422 -14.36 6.47 20.42
CA ALA A 422 -13.44 6.53 19.30
C ALA A 422 -12.36 7.60 19.50
N ARG A 423 -11.11 7.23 19.29
CA ARG A 423 -9.97 8.13 19.39
C ARG A 423 -9.81 8.90 18.08
N ILE A 424 -10.52 10.02 17.96
CA ILE A 424 -10.50 10.87 16.75
C ILE A 424 -9.69 12.13 17.02
N ALA A 425 -8.87 12.52 16.04
CA ALA A 425 -8.14 13.78 16.08
C ALA A 425 -8.17 14.46 14.71
N SER A 426 -8.46 15.75 14.68
CA SER A 426 -8.32 16.59 13.50
C SER A 426 -6.87 17.04 13.32
N PRO A 427 -6.44 17.43 12.11
CA PRO A 427 -5.13 18.02 11.92
C PRO A 427 -4.92 19.29 12.73
N LYS A 428 -3.74 19.39 13.39
CA LYS A 428 -3.20 20.65 13.90
C LYS A 428 -2.52 21.38 12.73
N ILE A 429 -2.74 22.69 12.56
CA ILE A 429 -2.08 23.48 11.51
C ILE A 429 -1.08 24.44 12.14
N VAL A 430 0.18 24.36 11.71
CA VAL A 430 1.29 25.14 12.25
C VAL A 430 2.00 25.89 11.11
N VAL A 431 2.21 27.20 11.28
CA VAL A 431 2.99 28.02 10.33
C VAL A 431 4.45 27.99 10.73
N LEU A 432 5.32 27.63 9.80
CA LEU A 432 6.77 27.59 9.93
C LEU A 432 7.44 28.49 8.88
N ASN A 433 8.69 28.86 9.13
CA ASN A 433 9.53 29.49 8.11
C ASN A 433 10.36 28.43 7.39
N ALA A 434 10.69 28.66 6.13
CA ALA A 434 11.49 27.76 5.30
C ALA A 434 12.92 27.47 5.85
N THR A 435 13.38 28.25 6.83
CA THR A 435 14.68 28.08 7.51
C THR A 435 14.63 27.11 8.69
N GLN A 436 13.43 26.71 9.16
CA GLN A 436 13.28 25.77 10.28
C GLN A 436 13.45 24.33 9.80
N ALA A 437 13.93 23.45 10.68
CA ALA A 437 14.17 22.04 10.33
C ALA A 437 12.97 21.12 10.61
N THR A 438 12.01 21.55 11.43
CA THR A 438 10.92 20.72 11.92
C THR A 438 10.11 20.05 10.82
N TYR A 439 9.76 20.79 9.75
CA TYR A 439 8.97 20.25 8.65
C TYR A 439 9.70 19.20 7.79
N GLN A 440 11.02 19.03 8.01
CA GLN A 440 11.83 18.07 7.25
C GLN A 440 11.72 16.64 7.76
N GLU A 441 11.13 16.43 8.93
CA GLU A 441 10.88 15.10 9.49
C GLU A 441 9.41 14.68 9.25
N GLU A 442 9.18 13.38 9.07
CA GLU A 442 7.82 12.85 8.98
C GLU A 442 7.14 12.84 10.35
N PHE A 443 5.96 13.43 10.45
CA PHE A 443 5.05 13.32 11.57
C PHE A 443 3.79 12.57 11.11
N PHE A 444 3.86 11.26 11.13
CA PHE A 444 2.77 10.40 10.66
C PHE A 444 1.52 10.56 11.53
N GLY A 445 0.54 11.31 11.04
CA GLY A 445 -0.69 11.62 11.78
C GLY A 445 -1.25 13.01 11.52
N PRO A 446 -2.16 13.49 12.41
CA PRO A 446 -2.96 14.69 12.18
C PRO A 446 -2.17 16.00 12.45
N VAL A 447 -1.19 16.30 11.61
CA VAL A 447 -0.45 17.56 11.61
C VAL A 447 -0.20 18.06 10.19
N LEU A 448 -0.32 19.37 9.97
CA LEU A 448 -0.08 20.03 8.69
C LEU A 448 0.76 21.28 8.92
N PHE A 449 1.85 21.40 8.19
CA PHE A 449 2.71 22.58 8.24
C PHE A 449 2.44 23.50 7.05
N VAL A 450 2.30 24.79 7.30
CA VAL A 450 2.32 25.81 6.25
C VAL A 450 3.66 26.53 6.31
N ILE A 451 4.49 26.31 5.29
CA ILE A 451 5.86 26.81 5.23
C ILE A 451 5.88 28.13 4.44
N LYS A 452 6.21 29.20 5.13
CA LYS A 452 6.35 30.51 4.55
C LYS A 452 7.66 30.63 3.78
N CYS A 453 7.58 30.86 2.45
CA CYS A 453 8.71 30.96 1.55
C CYS A 453 8.83 32.41 1.00
N LYS A 454 10.04 32.83 0.64
CA LYS A 454 10.28 34.13 -0.02
C LYS A 454 9.53 34.23 -1.36
N ASN A 455 9.54 33.12 -2.11
CA ASN A 455 8.92 33.04 -3.44
C ASN A 455 8.75 31.59 -3.88
N LYS A 456 8.11 31.39 -5.04
CA LYS A 456 7.86 30.06 -5.63
C LYS A 456 9.12 29.26 -5.95
N LEU A 457 10.25 29.89 -6.23
CA LEU A 457 11.49 29.18 -6.54
C LEU A 457 12.13 28.60 -5.28
N GLU A 458 12.09 29.33 -4.15
CA GLU A 458 12.51 28.78 -2.85
C GLU A 458 11.62 27.61 -2.43
N ALA A 459 10.29 27.72 -2.63
CA ALA A 459 9.36 26.63 -2.36
C ALA A 459 9.73 25.36 -3.14
N LEU A 460 9.92 25.47 -4.45
CA LEU A 460 10.29 24.34 -5.30
C LEU A 460 11.64 23.75 -4.90
N GLN A 461 12.65 24.58 -4.64
CA GLN A 461 13.96 24.12 -4.19
C GLN A 461 13.86 23.31 -2.89
N LYS A 462 13.12 23.83 -1.89
CA LYS A 462 12.95 23.18 -0.59
C LYS A 462 12.25 21.82 -0.70
N ILE A 463 11.22 21.73 -1.52
CA ILE A 463 10.48 20.47 -1.75
C ILE A 463 11.37 19.45 -2.46
N LYS A 464 12.14 19.88 -3.46
CA LYS A 464 13.10 19.00 -4.14
C LYS A 464 14.17 18.47 -3.18
N GLU A 465 14.82 19.35 -2.39
CA GLU A 465 15.81 18.99 -1.39
C GLU A 465 15.22 17.96 -0.37
N LEU A 466 13.96 18.16 0.03
CA LEU A 466 13.26 17.29 0.96
C LEU A 466 12.98 15.91 0.35
N ALA A 467 12.44 15.88 -0.88
CA ALA A 467 12.19 14.64 -1.59
C ALA A 467 13.46 13.83 -1.86
N GLU A 468 14.58 14.51 -2.19
CA GLU A 468 15.89 13.90 -2.42
C GLU A 468 16.48 13.30 -1.12
N SER A 469 16.34 14.01 0.00
CA SER A 469 16.99 13.63 1.27
C SER A 469 16.16 12.70 2.15
N LYS A 470 14.83 12.88 2.19
CA LYS A 470 13.90 12.14 3.07
C LYS A 470 12.98 11.21 2.28
N GLY A 471 12.84 11.44 0.98
CA GLY A 471 11.87 10.77 0.14
C GLY A 471 10.49 11.41 0.16
N ALA A 472 9.76 11.22 -0.92
CA ALA A 472 8.34 11.54 -1.04
C ALA A 472 7.67 10.53 -1.97
N ILE A 473 6.47 10.08 -1.60
CA ILE A 473 5.68 9.18 -2.43
C ILE A 473 4.92 10.00 -3.48
N THR A 474 4.56 11.22 -3.14
CA THR A 474 3.80 12.13 -4.00
C THR A 474 4.12 13.60 -3.68
N CYS A 475 3.84 14.47 -4.65
CA CYS A 475 3.83 15.92 -4.50
C CYS A 475 2.54 16.44 -5.14
N SER A 476 1.96 17.51 -4.58
CA SER A 476 0.90 18.28 -5.25
C SER A 476 1.39 19.67 -5.58
N ALA A 477 0.91 20.22 -6.69
CA ALA A 477 1.26 21.57 -7.11
C ALA A 477 0.03 22.32 -7.60
N TYR A 478 -0.12 23.55 -7.12
CA TYR A 478 -1.15 24.48 -7.57
C TYR A 478 -0.47 25.69 -8.18
N THR A 479 -0.62 25.84 -9.48
CA THR A 479 -0.05 26.94 -10.26
C THR A 479 -0.87 27.21 -11.52
N LEU A 480 -0.98 28.47 -11.90
CA LEU A 480 -1.58 28.95 -13.15
C LEU A 480 -0.50 29.35 -14.17
N ASP A 481 0.78 29.27 -13.80
CA ASP A 481 1.94 29.57 -14.65
C ASP A 481 2.43 28.29 -15.32
N GLU A 482 2.11 28.11 -16.60
CA GLU A 482 2.50 26.93 -17.40
C GLU A 482 4.03 26.71 -17.45
N ALA A 483 4.82 27.80 -17.41
CA ALA A 483 6.28 27.67 -17.40
C ALA A 483 6.78 27.15 -16.06
N PHE A 484 6.15 27.57 -14.97
CA PHE A 484 6.47 27.07 -13.63
C PHE A 484 5.95 25.64 -13.41
N GLU A 485 4.78 25.29 -13.97
CA GLU A 485 4.26 23.91 -13.97
C GLU A 485 5.27 22.93 -14.57
N LYS A 486 5.78 23.23 -15.78
CA LYS A 486 6.82 22.42 -16.44
C LYS A 486 8.10 22.33 -15.59
N LYS A 487 8.50 23.44 -14.97
CA LYS A 487 9.67 23.45 -14.10
C LYS A 487 9.48 22.57 -12.86
N ILE A 488 8.29 22.60 -12.23
CA ILE A 488 7.96 21.71 -11.12
C ILE A 488 8.05 20.25 -11.58
N GLU A 489 7.45 19.91 -12.71
CA GLU A 489 7.49 18.56 -13.27
C GLU A 489 8.94 18.09 -13.47
N GLU A 490 9.77 18.89 -14.15
CA GLU A 490 11.18 18.55 -14.41
C GLU A 490 11.99 18.35 -13.12
N GLU A 491 11.86 19.28 -12.16
CA GLU A 491 12.60 19.23 -10.90
C GLU A 491 12.18 18.06 -10.01
N MET A 492 10.87 17.77 -9.90
CA MET A 492 10.38 16.68 -9.09
C MET A 492 10.62 15.32 -9.76
N ASN A 493 10.52 15.23 -11.08
CA ASN A 493 10.88 14.01 -11.82
C ASN A 493 12.37 13.69 -11.68
N SER A 494 13.25 14.71 -11.56
CA SER A 494 14.69 14.49 -11.34
C SER A 494 15.01 13.82 -10.01
N VAL A 495 14.10 13.90 -9.03
CA VAL A 495 14.16 13.20 -7.73
C VAL A 495 13.08 12.11 -7.62
N PHE A 496 12.58 11.62 -8.75
CA PHE A 496 11.68 10.48 -8.88
C PHE A 496 10.39 10.60 -8.07
N THR A 497 9.87 11.81 -7.90
CA THR A 497 8.61 12.07 -7.19
C THR A 497 7.53 12.48 -8.18
N PRO A 498 6.39 11.75 -8.26
CA PRO A 498 5.27 12.13 -9.13
C PRO A 498 4.57 13.38 -8.60
N VAL A 499 4.01 14.18 -9.51
CA VAL A 499 3.30 15.43 -9.16
C VAL A 499 1.85 15.37 -9.63
N SER A 500 0.94 15.80 -8.76
CA SER A 500 -0.48 16.03 -9.06
C SER A 500 -0.73 17.53 -9.20
N PHE A 501 -1.11 17.98 -10.40
CA PHE A 501 -1.29 19.40 -10.68
C PHE A 501 -2.75 19.84 -10.55
N ASN A 502 -3.00 20.92 -9.81
CA ASN A 502 -4.27 21.65 -9.74
C ASN A 502 -5.49 20.78 -9.39
N PHE A 503 -5.32 19.76 -8.56
CA PHE A 503 -6.42 18.89 -8.15
C PHE A 503 -7.49 19.67 -7.39
N SER A 504 -8.74 19.49 -7.80
CA SER A 504 -9.91 20.13 -7.21
C SER A 504 -11.15 19.26 -7.37
N GLY A 505 -12.22 19.56 -6.63
CA GLY A 505 -13.46 18.80 -6.70
C GLY A 505 -13.27 17.31 -6.34
N PRO A 506 -13.65 16.37 -7.23
CA PRO A 506 -13.56 14.94 -6.94
C PRO A 506 -12.15 14.35 -7.09
N ALA A 507 -11.19 15.09 -7.68
CA ALA A 507 -9.81 14.62 -7.82
C ALA A 507 -9.03 14.93 -6.54
N PHE A 508 -8.45 13.93 -5.90
CA PHE A 508 -7.66 14.08 -4.68
C PHE A 508 -6.45 13.14 -4.68
N ILE A 509 -5.46 13.45 -3.85
CA ILE A 509 -4.13 12.84 -3.91
C ILE A 509 -4.14 11.34 -3.57
N ASN A 510 -5.08 10.89 -2.76
CA ASN A 510 -5.21 9.50 -2.31
C ASN A 510 -6.21 8.70 -3.16
N GLN A 511 -6.50 9.15 -4.38
CA GLN A 511 -7.44 8.46 -5.26
C GLN A 511 -6.89 7.08 -5.67
N HIS A 512 -7.79 6.08 -5.73
CA HIS A 512 -7.41 4.76 -6.20
C HIS A 512 -6.99 4.78 -7.68
N ALA A 513 -5.83 4.22 -7.97
CA ALA A 513 -5.21 4.27 -9.29
C ALA A 513 -4.45 2.98 -9.65
N ALA A 514 -4.92 1.80 -9.20
CA ALA A 514 -4.38 0.53 -9.67
C ALA A 514 -4.45 0.45 -11.21
N PHE A 515 -3.51 -0.24 -11.82
CA PHE A 515 -3.30 -0.34 -13.27
C PHE A 515 -2.84 0.94 -13.98
N SER A 516 -3.07 2.13 -13.41
CA SER A 516 -2.69 3.40 -14.07
C SER A 516 -1.44 4.04 -13.45
N ASP A 517 -1.37 4.18 -12.13
CA ASP A 517 -0.31 4.91 -11.46
C ASP A 517 0.72 3.99 -10.80
N PHE A 518 1.97 4.43 -10.82
CA PHE A 518 3.03 3.79 -10.04
C PHE A 518 2.90 4.21 -8.58
N HIS A 519 2.71 3.26 -7.68
CA HIS A 519 2.77 3.50 -6.24
C HIS A 519 4.16 3.19 -5.73
N VAL A 520 4.80 4.21 -5.16
CA VAL A 520 6.23 4.40 -4.96
C VAL A 520 7.00 4.28 -6.28
N THR A 521 7.88 5.21 -6.59
CA THR A 521 8.62 5.17 -7.86
C THR A 521 9.85 4.28 -7.79
N GLY A 522 10.35 4.02 -6.58
CA GLY A 522 11.56 3.25 -6.36
C GLY A 522 12.85 4.01 -6.67
N GLY A 523 12.79 5.35 -6.72
CA GLY A 523 13.90 6.19 -7.11
C GLY A 523 14.37 7.19 -6.06
N ASN A 524 13.66 7.33 -4.94
CA ASN A 524 14.01 8.21 -3.83
C ASN A 524 13.93 7.45 -2.50
N PRO A 525 14.35 8.02 -1.35
CA PRO A 525 14.40 7.31 -0.06
C PRO A 525 13.09 6.70 0.42
N ALA A 526 11.92 7.14 -0.07
CA ALA A 526 10.63 6.58 0.33
C ALA A 526 10.42 5.13 -0.12
N GLY A 527 11.22 4.61 -1.04
CA GLY A 527 11.16 3.21 -1.43
C GLY A 527 12.14 2.83 -2.52
N ASN A 528 12.41 1.54 -2.68
CA ASN A 528 13.37 1.01 -3.64
C ASN A 528 12.74 0.24 -4.81
N ALA A 529 11.42 0.23 -4.91
CA ALA A 529 10.69 -0.42 -5.99
C ALA A 529 9.31 0.22 -6.17
N SER A 530 8.86 0.31 -7.42
CA SER A 530 7.48 0.68 -7.76
C SER A 530 6.62 -0.57 -7.79
N PHE A 531 5.47 -0.55 -7.12
CA PHE A 531 4.57 -1.71 -7.13
C PHE A 531 4.20 -2.10 -8.55
N THR A 532 4.27 -3.40 -8.79
CA THR A 532 3.82 -4.11 -9.99
C THR A 532 4.41 -3.67 -11.33
N ASN A 533 5.49 -2.89 -11.37
CA ASN A 533 6.26 -2.71 -12.59
C ASN A 533 7.15 -3.94 -12.89
N SER A 534 7.76 -3.97 -14.08
CA SER A 534 8.65 -5.08 -14.49
C SER A 534 9.78 -5.33 -13.50
N ASN A 535 10.39 -4.28 -12.95
CA ASN A 535 11.49 -4.40 -11.98
C ASN A 535 11.02 -5.01 -10.65
N PHE A 536 9.81 -4.68 -10.18
CA PHE A 536 9.21 -5.28 -8.99
C PHE A 536 8.98 -6.79 -9.16
N ILE A 537 8.58 -7.22 -10.36
CA ILE A 537 8.30 -8.62 -10.66
C ILE A 537 9.59 -9.40 -10.96
N ASN A 538 10.44 -8.90 -11.85
CA ASN A 538 11.59 -9.65 -12.39
C ASN A 538 12.70 -9.89 -11.36
N ARG A 539 12.74 -9.13 -10.27
CA ARG A 539 13.68 -9.39 -9.17
C ARG A 539 13.29 -10.61 -8.30
N ARG A 540 12.12 -11.27 -8.54
CA ARG A 540 11.62 -12.41 -7.75
C ARG A 540 12.00 -13.78 -8.30
N PHE A 541 12.50 -13.83 -9.53
CA PHE A 541 12.96 -15.05 -10.19
C PHE A 541 14.20 -14.77 -11.05
N VAL A 542 14.78 -15.82 -11.63
CA VAL A 542 15.92 -15.71 -12.55
C VAL A 542 15.64 -16.52 -13.80
N TRP A 543 15.84 -15.92 -14.97
CA TRP A 543 15.80 -16.65 -16.24
C TRP A 543 17.05 -17.52 -16.39
N VAL A 544 16.84 -18.84 -16.58
CA VAL A 544 17.91 -19.81 -16.82
C VAL A 544 17.74 -20.42 -18.21
N GLY A 545 18.76 -20.26 -19.04
CA GLY A 545 18.80 -20.81 -20.40
C GLY A 545 19.66 -22.07 -20.48
N ASN A 546 19.11 -23.18 -20.99
CA ASN A 546 19.80 -24.44 -21.24
C ASN A 546 19.94 -24.70 -22.73
N ARG A 547 20.95 -25.47 -23.12
CA ARG A 547 21.29 -25.77 -24.53
C ARG A 547 21.53 -27.25 -24.68
N TYR A 548 20.97 -27.82 -25.73
CA TYR A 548 21.08 -29.24 -26.02
C TYR A 548 21.48 -29.44 -27.49
N MET A 549 22.45 -30.32 -27.74
CA MET A 549 22.67 -30.83 -29.08
C MET A 549 21.49 -31.74 -29.46
N PRO A 550 20.92 -31.62 -30.65
CA PRO A 550 19.96 -32.60 -31.15
C PRO A 550 20.60 -33.97 -31.10
N ASN A 551 19.89 -34.98 -30.58
CA ASN A 551 20.34 -36.36 -30.73
C ASN A 551 20.35 -36.66 -32.24
N THR A 552 21.54 -36.79 -32.82
CA THR A 552 21.71 -37.38 -34.15
C THR A 552 21.45 -38.86 -33.97
N LEU A 553 20.18 -39.30 -34.14
CA LEU A 553 19.86 -40.68 -34.39
C LEU A 553 20.12 -41.01 -35.85
#